data_ceee0fca80d76c6dbf92b4462e912b5f
#
_entry.id   ceee0fca80d76c6dbf92b4462e912b5f
#
_cell.length_a   1.000
_cell.length_b   1.000
_cell.length_c   1.000
_cell.angle_alpha   90.00
_cell.angle_beta   90.00
_cell.angle_gamma   90.00
#
_symmetry.space_group_name_H-M   'P 1'
#
loop_
_entity.id
_entity.type
_entity.pdbx_description
1 polymer ?
#
loop_
_entity_poly.entity_id
_entity_poly.type
_entity_poly.pdbx_seq_one_letter_code
_entity_poly.pdbx_strand_id
1 'polypeptide(L)'
;MLYELRVYDARAGKLPALNDRFANHTTGFFKDHGIGIVGFWTDEIGRSNQLTYMLSFDSMADREQKWAAMGADQRWQEVRAETEKDGAFVASVQNSFMRLTPYSPEPYMSTAIQELRIYSPMTGKFPALHDRFANHTMKLFEKHGIENVGYWTADVGTSNKLTYMLGYDGLGDREKKWGAFSEDPEWHKARAASEVDGPLNRRSINTILRRTSYSP
;
A
#
# COMPACT_ATOMS: atom_id res chain seq x y z
N MET A 1 -7.23 13.61 4.81
CA MET A 1 -7.66 12.20 4.65
C MET A 1 -6.69 11.27 5.35
N LEU A 2 -7.17 10.19 5.96
CA LEU A 2 -6.40 9.16 6.64
C LEU A 2 -6.45 7.88 5.80
N TYR A 3 -5.31 7.22 5.65
CA TYR A 3 -5.20 5.92 4.97
C TYR A 3 -4.83 4.84 5.96
N GLU A 4 -5.49 3.69 5.89
CA GLU A 4 -5.17 2.50 6.68
C GLU A 4 -4.67 1.40 5.75
N LEU A 5 -3.37 1.10 5.81
CA LEU A 5 -2.78 -0.07 5.17
C LEU A 5 -2.96 -1.28 6.08
N ARG A 6 -3.59 -2.32 5.58
CA ARG A 6 -3.85 -3.56 6.32
C ARG A 6 -3.25 -4.75 5.59
N VAL A 7 -2.55 -5.59 6.33
CA VAL A 7 -1.97 -6.84 5.83
C VAL A 7 -2.51 -7.98 6.67
N TYR A 8 -3.20 -8.90 6.02
CA TYR A 8 -3.74 -10.11 6.64
C TYR A 8 -2.88 -11.31 6.29
N ASP A 9 -2.28 -11.94 7.29
CA ASP A 9 -1.70 -13.27 7.14
C ASP A 9 -2.86 -14.28 7.16
N ALA A 10 -3.14 -14.91 6.04
CA ALA A 10 -4.16 -15.96 5.98
C ALA A 10 -3.63 -17.24 6.64
N ARG A 11 -4.52 -18.02 7.25
CA ARG A 11 -4.18 -19.39 7.67
C ARG A 11 -3.88 -20.25 6.44
N ALA A 12 -3.06 -21.28 6.61
CA ALA A 12 -2.68 -22.18 5.53
C ALA A 12 -3.90 -22.67 4.73
N GLY A 13 -3.89 -22.47 3.41
CA GLY A 13 -4.97 -22.84 2.49
C GLY A 13 -6.23 -21.97 2.55
N LYS A 14 -6.28 -20.93 3.40
CA LYS A 14 -7.49 -20.10 3.57
C LYS A 14 -7.48 -18.78 2.74
N LEU A 15 -6.39 -18.44 2.06
CA LEU A 15 -6.33 -17.21 1.25
C LEU A 15 -7.39 -17.18 0.12
N PRO A 16 -7.67 -18.26 -0.63
CA PRO A 16 -8.75 -18.24 -1.63
C PRO A 16 -10.11 -17.92 -0.99
N ALA A 17 -10.50 -18.59 0.08
CA ALA A 17 -11.76 -18.34 0.78
C ALA A 17 -11.84 -16.94 1.38
N LEU A 18 -10.72 -16.38 1.86
CA LEU A 18 -10.64 -15.02 2.31
C LEU A 18 -10.90 -14.03 1.15
N ASN A 19 -10.28 -14.24 -0.01
CA ASN A 19 -10.53 -13.44 -1.21
C ASN A 19 -11.99 -13.54 -1.68
N ASP A 20 -12.58 -14.73 -1.67
CA ASP A 20 -13.99 -14.93 -2.02
C ASP A 20 -14.92 -14.17 -1.08
N ARG A 21 -14.65 -14.16 0.22
CA ARG A 21 -15.41 -13.33 1.18
C ARG A 21 -15.26 -11.85 0.91
N PHE A 22 -14.05 -11.38 0.57
CA PHE A 22 -13.85 -9.97 0.21
C PHE A 22 -14.59 -9.61 -1.07
N ALA A 23 -14.48 -10.41 -2.11
CA ALA A 23 -15.13 -10.18 -3.40
C ALA A 23 -16.66 -10.15 -3.29
N ASN A 24 -17.24 -11.13 -2.57
CA ASN A 24 -18.68 -11.34 -2.58
C ASN A 24 -19.44 -10.62 -1.45
N HIS A 25 -18.72 -10.20 -0.39
CA HIS A 25 -19.36 -9.63 0.80
C HIS A 25 -18.65 -8.38 1.32
N THR A 26 -17.37 -8.49 1.73
CA THR A 26 -16.69 -7.44 2.52
C THR A 26 -16.64 -6.09 1.80
N THR A 27 -16.39 -6.08 0.49
CA THR A 27 -16.38 -4.85 -0.33
C THR A 27 -17.73 -4.15 -0.35
N GLY A 28 -18.84 -4.92 -0.35
CA GLY A 28 -20.19 -4.39 -0.23
C GLY A 28 -20.40 -3.71 1.11
N PHE A 29 -20.02 -4.36 2.21
CA PHE A 29 -20.12 -3.78 3.56
C PHE A 29 -19.25 -2.52 3.73
N PHE A 30 -18.06 -2.48 3.13
CA PHE A 30 -17.26 -1.26 3.13
C PHE A 30 -18.01 -0.09 2.47
N LYS A 31 -18.66 -0.33 1.33
CA LYS A 31 -19.48 0.68 0.64
C LYS A 31 -20.70 1.09 1.46
N ASP A 32 -21.44 0.13 2.02
CA ASP A 32 -22.64 0.39 2.84
C ASP A 32 -22.33 1.26 4.05
N HIS A 33 -21.14 1.09 4.64
CA HIS A 33 -20.69 1.86 5.81
C HIS A 33 -19.80 3.06 5.46
N GLY A 34 -19.70 3.43 4.16
CA GLY A 34 -18.96 4.61 3.72
C GLY A 34 -17.45 4.53 3.94
N ILE A 35 -16.88 3.31 4.04
CA ILE A 35 -15.44 3.08 4.13
C ILE A 35 -14.85 3.20 2.73
N GLY A 36 -13.94 4.16 2.52
CA GLY A 36 -13.27 4.34 1.25
C GLY A 36 -12.30 3.20 0.94
N ILE A 37 -12.30 2.74 -0.31
CA ILE A 37 -11.43 1.65 -0.78
C ILE A 37 -10.41 2.23 -1.74
N VAL A 38 -9.12 2.03 -1.45
CA VAL A 38 -8.02 2.34 -2.37
C VAL A 38 -7.70 1.12 -3.24
N GLY A 39 -7.54 -0.06 -2.64
CA GLY A 39 -7.30 -1.28 -3.40
C GLY A 39 -7.08 -2.51 -2.54
N PHE A 40 -7.09 -3.68 -3.23
CA PHE A 40 -6.86 -5.00 -2.65
C PHE A 40 -5.85 -5.77 -3.49
N TRP A 41 -4.89 -6.42 -2.84
CA TRP A 41 -3.80 -7.14 -3.49
C TRP A 41 -3.45 -8.44 -2.79
N THR A 42 -2.92 -9.37 -3.56
CA THR A 42 -2.16 -10.50 -3.04
C THR A 42 -0.68 -10.35 -3.38
N ASP A 43 0.20 -10.86 -2.54
CA ASP A 43 1.64 -10.77 -2.78
C ASP A 43 2.04 -11.67 -3.95
N GLU A 44 2.62 -11.08 -4.99
CA GLU A 44 3.26 -11.79 -6.09
C GLU A 44 4.71 -12.17 -5.72
N ILE A 45 5.44 -11.18 -5.16
CA ILE A 45 6.80 -11.36 -4.64
C ILE A 45 6.89 -10.64 -3.30
N GLY A 46 7.13 -11.38 -2.23
CA GLY A 46 7.19 -10.88 -0.88
C GLY A 46 6.90 -11.99 0.11
N ARG A 47 5.96 -11.76 1.03
CA ARG A 47 5.45 -12.80 1.94
C ARG A 47 4.25 -13.47 1.30
N SER A 48 4.33 -14.77 1.07
CA SER A 48 3.21 -15.54 0.53
C SER A 48 2.03 -15.62 1.50
N ASN A 49 0.86 -15.96 0.97
CA ASN A 49 -0.36 -16.21 1.73
C ASN A 49 -0.90 -14.96 2.47
N GLN A 50 -0.72 -13.77 1.86
CA GLN A 50 -1.21 -12.50 2.40
C GLN A 50 -2.27 -11.87 1.50
N LEU A 51 -3.25 -11.21 2.14
CA LEU A 51 -4.12 -10.22 1.54
C LEU A 51 -3.72 -8.84 2.07
N THR A 52 -3.22 -8.00 1.19
CA THR A 52 -2.88 -6.59 1.48
C THR A 52 -3.99 -5.70 0.94
N TYR A 53 -4.44 -4.73 1.71
CA TYR A 53 -5.42 -3.75 1.24
C TYR A 53 -5.26 -2.40 1.91
N MET A 54 -5.75 -1.37 1.24
CA MET A 54 -5.71 -0.01 1.73
C MET A 54 -7.10 0.62 1.70
N LEU A 55 -7.48 1.21 2.82
CA LEU A 55 -8.74 1.93 3.02
C LEU A 55 -8.46 3.41 3.29
N SER A 56 -9.49 4.24 3.08
CA SER A 56 -9.43 5.68 3.36
C SER A 56 -10.60 6.14 4.21
N PHE A 57 -10.32 7.15 5.05
CA PHE A 57 -11.24 7.76 6.01
C PHE A 57 -10.96 9.26 6.10
N ASP A 58 -11.94 10.03 6.54
CA ASP A 58 -11.72 11.47 6.75
C ASP A 58 -10.81 11.72 7.96
N SER A 59 -10.97 10.92 9.03
CA SER A 59 -10.21 11.03 10.29
C SER A 59 -10.15 9.72 11.06
N MET A 60 -9.43 9.70 12.19
CA MET A 60 -9.44 8.57 13.13
C MET A 60 -10.83 8.36 13.74
N ALA A 61 -11.55 9.45 14.06
CA ALA A 61 -12.89 9.36 14.62
C ALA A 61 -13.88 8.79 13.58
N ASP A 62 -13.80 9.21 12.32
CA ASP A 62 -14.58 8.66 11.21
C ASP A 62 -14.31 7.16 11.04
N ARG A 63 -13.04 6.79 11.06
CA ARG A 63 -12.62 5.36 11.00
C ARG A 63 -13.22 4.56 12.15
N GLU A 64 -13.11 5.05 13.39
CA GLU A 64 -13.63 4.36 14.58
C GLU A 64 -15.13 4.14 14.46
N GLN A 65 -15.89 5.19 14.09
CA GLN A 65 -17.33 5.12 13.90
C GLN A 65 -17.74 4.12 12.82
N LYS A 66 -17.12 4.17 11.65
CA LYS A 66 -17.45 3.29 10.53
C LYS A 66 -17.15 1.82 10.82
N TRP A 67 -16.00 1.54 11.43
CA TRP A 67 -15.67 0.16 11.84
C TRP A 67 -16.58 -0.36 12.95
N ALA A 68 -16.96 0.48 13.92
CA ALA A 68 -17.92 0.11 14.96
C ALA A 68 -19.28 -0.20 14.35
N ALA A 69 -19.76 0.64 13.42
CA ALA A 69 -21.04 0.43 12.73
C ALA A 69 -21.04 -0.86 11.91
N MET A 70 -19.98 -1.13 11.13
CA MET A 70 -19.84 -2.37 10.38
C MET A 70 -19.76 -3.59 11.31
N GLY A 71 -19.02 -3.50 12.42
CA GLY A 71 -18.91 -4.58 13.39
C GLY A 71 -20.22 -4.91 14.09
N ALA A 72 -21.10 -3.94 14.26
CA ALA A 72 -22.44 -4.10 14.83
C ALA A 72 -23.51 -4.54 13.82
N ASP A 73 -23.22 -4.51 12.52
CA ASP A 73 -24.16 -4.94 11.47
C ASP A 73 -24.39 -6.45 11.54
N GLN A 74 -25.64 -6.85 11.85
CA GLN A 74 -25.99 -8.25 11.99
C GLN A 74 -25.73 -9.05 10.71
N ARG A 75 -25.97 -8.45 9.53
CA ARG A 75 -25.71 -9.10 8.23
C ARG A 75 -24.22 -9.44 8.08
N TRP A 76 -23.33 -8.55 8.53
CA TRP A 76 -21.89 -8.81 8.53
C TRP A 76 -21.50 -9.93 9.51
N GLN A 77 -22.10 -9.94 10.69
CA GLN A 77 -21.86 -11.00 11.70
C GLN A 77 -22.29 -12.38 11.17
N GLU A 78 -23.46 -12.46 10.52
CA GLU A 78 -23.98 -13.69 9.90
C GLU A 78 -23.06 -14.18 8.77
N VAL A 79 -22.64 -13.30 7.85
CA VAL A 79 -21.69 -13.63 6.79
C VAL A 79 -20.37 -14.16 7.37
N ARG A 80 -19.86 -13.50 8.40
CA ARG A 80 -18.63 -13.91 9.06
C ARG A 80 -18.76 -15.27 9.73
N ALA A 81 -19.84 -15.50 10.45
CA ALA A 81 -20.12 -16.78 11.11
C ALA A 81 -20.24 -17.92 10.09
N GLU A 82 -20.98 -17.73 9.00
CA GLU A 82 -21.14 -18.74 7.95
C GLU A 82 -19.82 -19.02 7.22
N THR A 83 -19.07 -18.00 6.84
CA THR A 83 -17.83 -18.19 6.08
C THR A 83 -16.70 -18.78 6.93
N GLU A 84 -16.70 -18.57 8.24
CA GLU A 84 -15.67 -19.07 9.17
C GLU A 84 -16.14 -20.27 10.02
N LYS A 85 -17.28 -20.91 9.66
CA LYS A 85 -17.79 -22.08 10.40
C LYS A 85 -16.79 -23.25 10.50
N ASP A 86 -15.92 -23.40 9.47
CA ASP A 86 -14.85 -24.39 9.42
C ASP A 86 -13.49 -23.81 9.86
N GLY A 87 -13.51 -22.75 10.65
CA GLY A 87 -12.36 -22.09 11.25
C GLY A 87 -12.00 -20.74 10.63
N ALA A 88 -11.32 -19.93 11.41
CA ALA A 88 -10.92 -18.58 11.05
C ALA A 88 -10.01 -18.55 9.81
N PHE A 89 -10.21 -17.56 8.94
CA PHE A 89 -9.39 -17.39 7.74
C PHE A 89 -8.07 -16.68 8.01
N VAL A 90 -8.04 -15.78 9.00
CA VAL A 90 -6.91 -14.90 9.29
C VAL A 90 -6.17 -15.38 10.52
N ALA A 91 -4.84 -15.48 10.40
CA ALA A 91 -3.95 -15.84 11.50
C ALA A 91 -3.49 -14.59 12.27
N SER A 92 -3.14 -13.52 11.55
CA SER A 92 -2.73 -12.24 12.13
C SER A 92 -3.12 -11.06 11.24
N VAL A 93 -3.23 -9.89 11.86
CA VAL A 93 -3.49 -8.62 11.18
C VAL A 93 -2.41 -7.62 11.57
N GLN A 94 -1.78 -7.02 10.56
CA GLN A 94 -0.95 -5.85 10.76
C GLN A 94 -1.64 -4.66 10.12
N ASN A 95 -1.67 -3.53 10.80
CA ASN A 95 -2.17 -2.29 10.23
C ASN A 95 -1.30 -1.09 10.62
N SER A 96 -1.34 -0.08 9.76
CA SER A 96 -0.69 1.19 9.99
C SER A 96 -1.54 2.31 9.40
N PHE A 97 -1.53 3.46 10.07
CA PHE A 97 -2.20 4.65 9.59
C PHE A 97 -1.20 5.62 8.99
N MET A 98 -1.58 6.21 7.88
CA MET A 98 -0.71 7.04 7.06
C MET A 98 -1.47 8.24 6.52
N ARG A 99 -0.73 9.31 6.19
CA ARG A 99 -1.24 10.48 5.48
C ARG A 99 -0.46 10.69 4.20
N LEU A 100 -1.13 11.18 3.16
CA LEU A 100 -0.43 11.57 1.93
C LEU A 100 0.64 12.63 2.21
N THR A 101 1.76 12.51 1.53
CA THR A 101 2.73 13.59 1.46
C THR A 101 2.18 14.74 0.63
N PRO A 102 2.65 16.00 0.83
CA PRO A 102 2.17 17.14 0.05
C PRO A 102 2.40 17.03 -1.47
N TYR A 103 3.33 16.19 -1.90
CA TYR A 103 3.65 15.97 -3.31
C TYR A 103 3.01 14.71 -3.91
N SER A 104 2.28 13.93 -3.11
CA SER A 104 1.62 12.73 -3.59
C SER A 104 0.47 13.05 -4.54
N PRO A 105 0.31 12.32 -5.65
CA PRO A 105 -0.97 12.31 -6.35
C PRO A 105 -2.05 11.67 -5.46
N GLU A 106 -3.33 11.88 -5.80
CA GLU A 106 -4.41 11.06 -5.25
C GLU A 106 -4.21 9.61 -5.70
N PRO A 107 -4.35 8.63 -4.78
CA PRO A 107 -4.08 7.24 -5.11
C PRO A 107 -5.00 6.71 -6.21
N TYR A 108 -4.38 6.36 -7.32
CA TYR A 108 -5.05 5.76 -8.47
C TYR A 108 -4.14 4.71 -9.11
N MET A 109 -4.73 3.65 -9.63
CA MET A 109 -4.01 2.52 -10.24
C MET A 109 -4.63 2.15 -11.58
N SER A 110 -3.86 2.29 -12.66
CA SER A 110 -4.23 1.83 -13.99
C SER A 110 -3.57 0.51 -14.39
N THR A 111 -2.53 0.11 -13.66
CA THR A 111 -1.63 -1.00 -13.98
C THR A 111 -1.99 -2.30 -13.25
N ALA A 112 -1.49 -3.44 -13.77
CA ALA A 112 -1.85 -4.78 -13.28
C ALA A 112 -1.14 -5.18 -11.97
N ILE A 113 0.08 -4.69 -11.75
CA ILE A 113 0.84 -4.94 -10.52
C ILE A 113 1.32 -3.63 -9.91
N GLN A 114 1.44 -3.62 -8.58
CA GLN A 114 1.98 -2.51 -7.82
C GLN A 114 3.20 -2.95 -7.02
N GLU A 115 4.23 -2.12 -6.98
CA GLU A 115 5.35 -2.31 -6.07
C GLU A 115 5.18 -1.41 -4.85
N LEU A 116 4.84 -2.03 -3.71
CA LEU A 116 4.80 -1.36 -2.41
C LEU A 116 6.22 -1.25 -1.88
N ARG A 117 6.66 -0.03 -1.61
CA ARG A 117 8.00 0.28 -1.14
C ARG A 117 7.94 1.03 0.19
N ILE A 118 8.67 0.52 1.18
CA ILE A 118 8.75 1.13 2.51
C ILE A 118 10.20 1.47 2.79
N TYR A 119 10.48 2.77 2.87
CA TYR A 119 11.80 3.30 3.18
C TYR A 119 11.91 3.66 4.66
N SER A 120 13.07 3.30 5.24
CA SER A 120 13.45 3.70 6.60
C SER A 120 14.60 4.70 6.49
N PRO A 121 14.33 6.01 6.51
CA PRO A 121 15.39 7.01 6.44
C PRO A 121 16.37 6.91 7.59
N MET A 122 17.60 7.36 7.36
CA MET A 122 18.55 7.63 8.42
C MET A 122 18.03 8.75 9.34
N THR A 123 18.41 8.71 10.61
CA THR A 123 18.00 9.73 11.58
C THR A 123 18.37 11.13 11.08
N GLY A 124 17.39 12.05 11.10
CA GLY A 124 17.53 13.42 10.62
C GLY A 124 17.51 13.60 9.10
N LYS A 125 17.47 12.50 8.30
CA LYS A 125 17.49 12.60 6.84
C LYS A 125 16.12 12.53 6.16
N PHE A 126 15.02 12.46 6.94
CA PHE A 126 13.68 12.36 6.37
C PHE A 126 13.28 13.59 5.53
N PRO A 127 13.53 14.86 5.95
CA PRO A 127 13.25 16.02 5.12
C PRO A 127 13.98 15.97 3.78
N ALA A 128 15.29 15.68 3.76
CA ALA A 128 16.08 15.59 2.53
C ALA A 128 15.58 14.45 1.61
N LEU A 129 15.08 13.35 2.17
CA LEU A 129 14.44 12.29 1.38
C LEU A 129 13.15 12.78 0.72
N HIS A 130 12.30 13.53 1.46
CA HIS A 130 11.10 14.14 0.90
C HIS A 130 11.43 15.13 -0.23
N ASP A 131 12.41 15.99 -0.03
CA ASP A 131 12.86 16.97 -1.02
C ASP A 131 13.33 16.27 -2.31
N ARG A 132 14.08 15.16 -2.19
CA ARG A 132 14.51 14.39 -3.35
C ARG A 132 13.32 13.78 -4.10
N PHE A 133 12.32 13.24 -3.40
CA PHE A 133 11.11 12.70 -4.04
C PHE A 133 10.32 13.78 -4.75
N ALA A 134 10.02 14.88 -4.06
CA ALA A 134 9.22 15.99 -4.58
C ALA A 134 9.86 16.67 -5.81
N ASN A 135 11.17 16.89 -5.76
CA ASN A 135 11.85 17.70 -6.76
C ASN A 135 12.45 16.88 -7.93
N HIS A 136 12.73 15.59 -7.72
CA HIS A 136 13.46 14.78 -8.70
C HIS A 136 12.82 13.41 -8.94
N THR A 137 12.67 12.57 -7.90
CA THR A 137 12.42 11.13 -8.08
C THR A 137 11.12 10.85 -8.81
N MET A 138 10.02 11.53 -8.44
CA MET A 138 8.71 11.31 -9.06
C MET A 138 8.70 11.64 -10.55
N LYS A 139 9.31 12.76 -10.93
CA LYS A 139 9.44 13.15 -12.35
C LYS A 139 10.27 12.17 -13.16
N LEU A 140 11.30 11.60 -12.53
CA LEU A 140 12.11 10.58 -13.16
C LEU A 140 11.36 9.25 -13.31
N PHE A 141 10.50 8.88 -12.35
CA PHE A 141 9.59 7.75 -12.52
C PHE A 141 8.66 7.96 -13.72
N GLU A 142 8.02 9.13 -13.81
CA GLU A 142 7.17 9.49 -14.96
C GLU A 142 7.94 9.45 -16.30
N LYS A 143 9.16 10.01 -16.34
CA LYS A 143 10.04 9.98 -17.51
C LYS A 143 10.28 8.55 -18.03
N HIS A 144 10.38 7.58 -17.12
CA HIS A 144 10.57 6.17 -17.45
C HIS A 144 9.27 5.37 -17.54
N GLY A 145 8.11 6.03 -17.53
CA GLY A 145 6.80 5.39 -17.66
C GLY A 145 6.39 4.56 -16.45
N ILE A 146 6.98 4.81 -15.28
CA ILE A 146 6.60 4.19 -14.01
C ILE A 146 5.43 4.98 -13.41
N GLU A 147 4.31 4.29 -13.15
CA GLU A 147 3.13 4.94 -12.56
C GLU A 147 3.39 5.32 -11.09
N ASN A 148 3.19 6.59 -10.76
CA ASN A 148 3.20 7.09 -9.39
C ASN A 148 1.80 6.91 -8.77
N VAL A 149 1.59 5.86 -7.96
CA VAL A 149 0.28 5.56 -7.36
C VAL A 149 0.01 6.45 -6.14
N GLY A 150 0.97 6.58 -5.25
CA GLY A 150 0.84 7.41 -4.06
C GLY A 150 2.02 7.32 -3.11
N TYR A 151 2.14 8.34 -2.22
CA TYR A 151 3.25 8.51 -1.28
C TYR A 151 2.70 8.92 0.09
N TRP A 152 3.04 8.16 1.13
CA TRP A 152 2.50 8.35 2.47
C TRP A 152 3.59 8.40 3.53
N THR A 153 3.34 9.16 4.57
CA THR A 153 4.09 9.12 5.83
C THR A 153 3.27 8.44 6.92
N ALA A 154 3.94 7.71 7.82
CA ALA A 154 3.28 7.05 8.93
C ALA A 154 2.73 8.10 9.93
N ASP A 155 1.46 7.94 10.31
CA ASP A 155 0.80 8.69 11.38
C ASP A 155 0.80 7.85 12.67
N VAL A 156 0.36 6.58 12.54
CA VAL A 156 0.44 5.58 13.63
C VAL A 156 1.01 4.28 13.09
N GLY A 157 1.93 3.68 13.82
CA GLY A 157 2.67 2.47 13.45
C GLY A 157 4.16 2.66 13.64
N THR A 158 4.98 2.15 12.73
CA THR A 158 6.43 2.35 12.78
C THR A 158 6.78 3.75 12.28
N SER A 159 7.29 4.59 13.17
CA SER A 159 7.68 5.98 12.85
C SER A 159 8.83 6.06 11.83
N ASN A 160 9.02 7.25 11.27
CA ASN A 160 10.11 7.55 10.33
C ASN A 160 10.10 6.62 9.12
N LYS A 161 8.94 6.50 8.47
CA LYS A 161 8.74 5.71 7.25
C LYS A 161 8.16 6.57 6.14
N LEU A 162 8.75 6.43 4.94
CA LEU A 162 8.10 6.79 3.68
C LEU A 162 7.59 5.51 3.05
N THR A 163 6.27 5.39 2.93
CA THR A 163 5.60 4.32 2.19
C THR A 163 5.15 4.88 0.86
N TYR A 164 5.44 4.18 -0.23
CA TYR A 164 4.96 4.60 -1.54
C TYR A 164 4.68 3.39 -2.43
N MET A 165 3.88 3.61 -3.45
CA MET A 165 3.44 2.57 -4.36
C MET A 165 3.65 3.03 -5.79
N LEU A 166 4.25 2.15 -6.59
CA LEU A 166 4.50 2.32 -8.02
C LEU A 166 3.73 1.28 -8.80
N GLY A 167 3.28 1.61 -10.01
CA GLY A 167 2.53 0.70 -10.85
C GLY A 167 3.27 0.29 -12.13
N TYR A 168 3.03 -0.96 -12.57
CA TYR A 168 3.61 -1.58 -13.76
C TYR A 168 2.61 -2.54 -14.42
N ASP A 169 2.74 -2.75 -15.73
CA ASP A 169 1.87 -3.68 -16.47
C ASP A 169 2.20 -5.16 -16.20
N GLY A 170 3.40 -5.43 -15.69
CA GLY A 170 3.86 -6.76 -15.32
C GLY A 170 5.31 -6.77 -14.86
N LEU A 171 5.83 -7.96 -14.48
CA LEU A 171 7.19 -8.10 -13.96
C LEU A 171 8.25 -7.69 -14.98
N GLY A 172 8.09 -8.07 -16.25
CA GLY A 172 9.01 -7.67 -17.33
C GLY A 172 8.98 -6.17 -17.61
N ASP A 173 7.82 -5.53 -17.53
CA ASP A 173 7.68 -4.09 -17.64
C ASP A 173 8.39 -3.37 -16.47
N ARG A 174 8.20 -3.88 -15.26
CA ARG A 174 8.91 -3.41 -14.06
C ARG A 174 10.42 -3.52 -14.22
N GLU A 175 10.93 -4.66 -14.66
CA GLU A 175 12.38 -4.88 -14.86
C GLU A 175 12.96 -3.86 -15.83
N LYS A 176 12.31 -3.68 -16.99
CA LYS A 176 12.73 -2.74 -18.03
C LYS A 176 12.69 -1.27 -17.53
N LYS A 177 11.56 -0.83 -17.00
CA LYS A 177 11.36 0.56 -16.57
C LYS A 177 12.25 0.92 -15.38
N TRP A 178 12.34 0.03 -14.40
CA TRP A 178 13.20 0.24 -13.23
C TRP A 178 14.69 0.21 -13.60
N GLY A 179 15.10 -0.68 -14.51
CA GLY A 179 16.47 -0.70 -15.05
C GLY A 179 16.83 0.62 -15.69
N ALA A 180 15.98 1.11 -16.63
CA ALA A 180 16.19 2.38 -17.30
C ALA A 180 16.24 3.59 -16.32
N PHE A 181 15.36 3.61 -15.30
CA PHE A 181 15.41 4.61 -14.25
C PHE A 181 16.71 4.54 -13.44
N SER A 182 17.13 3.34 -13.04
CA SER A 182 18.31 3.18 -12.18
C SER A 182 19.62 3.51 -12.88
N GLU A 183 19.67 3.46 -14.22
CA GLU A 183 20.82 3.82 -15.04
C GLU A 183 20.78 5.29 -15.51
N ASP A 184 19.72 6.03 -15.23
CA ASP A 184 19.55 7.42 -15.68
C ASP A 184 20.60 8.34 -15.04
N PRO A 185 21.40 9.08 -15.83
CA PRO A 185 22.38 10.05 -15.31
C PRO A 185 21.75 11.16 -14.46
N GLU A 186 20.51 11.58 -14.75
CA GLU A 186 19.80 12.56 -13.95
C GLU A 186 19.47 12.02 -12.56
N TRP A 187 19.08 10.72 -12.48
CA TRP A 187 18.89 10.04 -11.21
C TRP A 187 20.20 9.97 -10.41
N HIS A 188 21.31 9.58 -11.04
CA HIS A 188 22.61 9.52 -10.38
C HIS A 188 23.02 10.89 -9.83
N LYS A 189 22.83 11.95 -10.62
CA LYS A 189 23.10 13.34 -10.20
C LYS A 189 22.25 13.77 -9.01
N ALA A 190 20.92 13.54 -9.07
CA ALA A 190 20.01 13.91 -8.01
C ALA A 190 20.30 13.14 -6.71
N ARG A 191 20.62 11.84 -6.83
CA ARG A 191 20.99 10.99 -5.70
C ARG A 191 22.31 11.50 -5.07
N ALA A 192 23.36 11.68 -5.85
CA ALA A 192 24.64 12.16 -5.36
C ALA A 192 24.52 13.53 -4.65
N ALA A 193 23.78 14.47 -5.24
CA ALA A 193 23.54 15.79 -4.64
C ALA A 193 22.80 15.72 -3.29
N SER A 194 21.86 14.78 -3.14
CA SER A 194 21.10 14.61 -1.90
C SER A 194 21.82 13.80 -0.81
N GLU A 195 22.87 13.05 -1.18
CA GLU A 195 23.62 12.14 -0.29
C GLU A 195 25.06 12.65 0.01
N VAL A 196 25.33 13.95 -0.19
CA VAL A 196 26.66 14.55 0.08
C VAL A 196 27.12 14.29 1.54
N ASP A 197 26.17 14.38 2.49
CA ASP A 197 26.43 14.10 3.92
C ASP A 197 26.06 12.68 4.31
N GLY A 198 26.16 11.74 3.39
CA GLY A 198 25.88 10.32 3.60
C GLY A 198 24.48 9.88 3.12
N PRO A 199 24.21 8.56 3.19
CA PRO A 199 22.99 7.98 2.64
C PRO A 199 21.73 8.51 3.32
N LEU A 200 20.67 8.76 2.55
CA LEU A 200 19.38 9.17 3.09
C LEU A 200 18.59 8.01 3.69
N ASN A 201 18.76 6.80 3.15
CA ASN A 201 17.94 5.65 3.52
C ASN A 201 18.79 4.52 4.10
N ARG A 202 18.39 4.03 5.28
CA ARG A 202 19.05 2.91 5.96
C ARG A 202 18.58 1.56 5.40
N ARG A 203 17.30 1.43 5.08
CA ARG A 203 16.67 0.18 4.66
C ARG A 203 15.49 0.45 3.73
N SER A 204 15.34 -0.40 2.72
CA SER A 204 14.16 -0.48 1.87
C SER A 204 13.55 -1.87 1.99
N ILE A 205 12.22 -1.94 2.04
CA ILE A 205 11.45 -3.16 1.89
C ILE A 205 10.59 -2.98 0.65
N ASN A 206 10.62 -3.95 -0.25
CA ASN A 206 9.86 -3.93 -1.49
C ASN A 206 9.01 -5.20 -1.56
N THR A 207 7.76 -5.05 -1.95
CA THR A 207 6.83 -6.15 -2.20
C THR A 207 6.13 -5.90 -3.52
N ILE A 208 6.10 -6.90 -4.40
CA ILE A 208 5.29 -6.84 -5.61
C ILE A 208 3.91 -7.42 -5.29
N LEU A 209 2.91 -6.61 -5.51
CA LEU A 209 1.52 -6.87 -5.24
C LEU A 209 0.77 -7.04 -6.56
N ARG A 210 -0.05 -8.09 -6.67
CA ARG A 210 -0.99 -8.28 -7.77
C ARG A 210 -2.37 -7.84 -7.34
N ARG A 211 -2.95 -6.92 -8.11
CA ARG A 211 -4.31 -6.43 -7.86
C ARG A 211 -5.31 -7.58 -7.98
N THR A 212 -6.23 -7.71 -7.03
CA THR A 212 -7.31 -8.69 -7.08
C THR A 212 -8.37 -8.27 -8.10
N SER A 213 -9.18 -9.22 -8.58
CA SER A 213 -10.25 -8.94 -9.56
C SER A 213 -11.38 -8.06 -9.03
N TYR A 214 -11.50 -7.95 -7.71
CA TYR A 214 -12.51 -7.13 -7.03
C TYR A 214 -11.95 -5.79 -6.50
N SER A 215 -10.69 -5.50 -6.75
CA SER A 215 -10.10 -4.19 -6.47
C SER A 215 -10.68 -3.13 -7.43
N PRO A 216 -10.99 -1.92 -6.97
CA PRO A 216 -11.49 -0.84 -7.84
C PRO A 216 -10.49 -0.44 -8.90
#